data_17c0018e5b0800d467d6229588c3305b
#
_entry.id   17c0018e5b0800d467d6229588c3305b
#
_cell.length_a   1.000
_cell.length_b   1.000
_cell.length_c   1.000
_cell.angle_alpha   90.00
_cell.angle_beta   90.00
_cell.angle_gamma   90.00
#
_symmetry.space_group_name_H-M   'P 1'
#
loop_
_entity.id
_entity.type
_entity.pdbx_description
1 polymer ?
#
loop_
_entity_poly.entity_id
_entity_poly.type
_entity_poly.pdbx_seq_one_letter_code
_entity_poly.pdbx_strand_id
1 'polypeptide(L)'
;MKTVFIINPMAGQGTDTEKLIDKIKEVSLFLNEDIGLHVTSAPGDAERFAKEYCEIHGAARFIACGGDGTLGEVVSGASECPDAQIGVIPLGTGNDFCRNFAQGGDFSSIAAQIEGESTKCDVIRYCTTLNGKEKTGYCVNMFNIGFDCNVADMTASMKKKPFISGSLAYLL
;
A
#
# COMPACT_ATOMS: atom_id res chain seq x y z
N MET A 1 12.37 11.06 -12.19
CA MET A 1 12.12 9.67 -11.71
C MET A 1 10.70 9.35 -12.09
N LYS A 2 10.43 8.17 -12.66
CA LYS A 2 9.08 7.80 -13.09
C LYS A 2 8.15 7.54 -11.90
N THR A 3 6.92 8.04 -11.96
CA THR A 3 5.88 7.73 -10.97
C THR A 3 5.05 6.53 -11.44
N VAL A 4 4.85 5.55 -10.56
CA VAL A 4 4.13 4.31 -10.86
C VAL A 4 3.06 4.08 -9.80
N PHE A 5 1.80 4.04 -10.21
CA PHE A 5 0.68 3.74 -9.33
C PHE A 5 0.44 2.23 -9.31
N ILE A 6 0.43 1.66 -8.11
CA ILE A 6 0.12 0.25 -7.87
C ILE A 6 -1.23 0.18 -7.18
N ILE A 7 -2.23 -0.33 -7.89
CA ILE A 7 -3.64 -0.22 -7.51
C ILE A 7 -4.16 -1.59 -7.08
N ASN A 8 -4.62 -1.69 -5.85
CA ASN A 8 -5.32 -2.87 -5.37
C ASN A 8 -6.84 -2.71 -5.60
N PRO A 9 -7.43 -3.43 -6.57
CA PRO A 9 -8.85 -3.29 -6.91
C PRO A 9 -9.79 -3.82 -5.81
N MET A 10 -9.25 -4.58 -4.86
CA MET A 10 -10.02 -5.11 -3.72
C MET A 10 -9.98 -4.18 -2.51
N ALA A 11 -9.22 -3.08 -2.56
CA ALA A 11 -9.18 -2.10 -1.49
C ALA A 11 -10.38 -1.17 -1.53
N GLY A 12 -10.92 -0.87 -0.36
CA GLY A 12 -12.08 0.01 -0.24
C GLY A 12 -13.40 -0.66 -0.63
N GLN A 13 -14.42 -0.51 0.22
CA GLN A 13 -15.75 -0.98 -0.12
C GLN A 13 -16.36 -0.07 -1.20
N GLY A 14 -16.29 -0.52 -2.46
CA GLY A 14 -16.90 0.18 -3.59
C GLY A 14 -16.02 1.25 -4.25
N THR A 15 -14.71 1.23 -4.05
CA THR A 15 -13.82 2.05 -4.88
C THR A 15 -13.87 1.54 -6.31
N ASP A 16 -14.39 2.37 -7.19
CA ASP A 16 -14.42 2.10 -8.62
C ASP A 16 -13.00 2.27 -9.18
N THR A 17 -12.34 1.13 -9.41
CA THR A 17 -10.95 1.11 -9.91
C THR A 17 -10.79 1.85 -11.23
N GLU A 18 -11.79 1.75 -12.13
CA GLU A 18 -11.75 2.44 -13.42
C GLU A 18 -11.80 3.96 -13.24
N LYS A 19 -12.68 4.46 -12.38
CA LYS A 19 -12.74 5.89 -12.07
C LYS A 19 -11.46 6.40 -11.42
N LEU A 20 -10.83 5.60 -10.56
CA LEU A 20 -9.53 5.97 -9.98
C LEU A 20 -8.45 6.08 -11.07
N ILE A 21 -8.39 5.10 -11.97
CA ILE A 21 -7.44 5.10 -13.09
C ILE A 21 -7.67 6.32 -13.99
N ASP A 22 -8.90 6.62 -14.33
CA ASP A 22 -9.24 7.77 -15.18
C ASP A 22 -8.83 9.09 -14.51
N LYS A 23 -9.09 9.23 -13.22
CA LYS A 23 -8.65 10.40 -12.45
C LYS A 23 -7.13 10.52 -12.37
N ILE A 24 -6.41 9.40 -12.19
CA ILE A 24 -4.94 9.40 -12.20
C ILE A 24 -4.42 9.87 -13.56
N LYS A 25 -4.98 9.37 -14.66
CA LYS A 25 -4.60 9.78 -16.02
C LYS A 25 -4.90 11.26 -16.28
N GLU A 26 -6.06 11.74 -15.86
CA GLU A 26 -6.44 13.16 -16.00
C GLU A 26 -5.45 14.07 -15.28
N VAL A 27 -5.14 13.77 -14.01
CA VAL A 27 -4.19 14.56 -13.23
C VAL A 27 -2.78 14.50 -13.81
N SER A 28 -2.31 13.31 -14.21
CA SER A 28 -0.97 13.17 -14.82
C SER A 28 -0.85 13.93 -16.13
N LEU A 29 -1.90 13.94 -16.95
CA LEU A 29 -1.94 14.72 -18.18
C LEU A 29 -1.89 16.24 -17.89
N PHE A 30 -2.64 16.69 -16.89
CA PHE A 30 -2.63 18.09 -16.47
C PHE A 30 -1.25 18.55 -15.97
N LEU A 31 -0.54 17.68 -15.23
CA LEU A 31 0.81 17.93 -14.73
C LEU A 31 1.90 17.69 -15.78
N ASN A 32 1.55 17.18 -16.96
CA ASN A 32 2.48 16.74 -18.00
C ASN A 32 3.50 15.70 -17.51
N GLU A 33 3.04 14.77 -16.66
CA GLU A 33 3.85 13.69 -16.08
C GLU A 33 3.57 12.35 -16.75
N ASP A 34 4.65 11.64 -17.15
CA ASP A 34 4.55 10.27 -17.65
C ASP A 34 4.49 9.30 -16.49
N ILE A 35 3.38 8.58 -16.37
CA ILE A 35 3.12 7.65 -15.27
C ILE A 35 3.05 6.19 -15.74
N GLY A 36 3.36 5.26 -14.81
CA GLY A 36 3.05 3.84 -14.93
C GLY A 36 1.80 3.48 -14.11
N LEU A 37 1.07 2.47 -14.57
CA LEU A 37 -0.08 1.90 -13.87
C LEU A 37 0.08 0.39 -13.76
N HIS A 38 -0.12 -0.15 -12.56
CA HIS A 38 -0.21 -1.60 -12.34
C HIS A 38 -1.41 -1.89 -11.45
N VAL A 39 -2.32 -2.75 -11.91
CA VAL A 39 -3.46 -3.22 -11.12
C VAL A 39 -3.13 -4.61 -10.60
N THR A 40 -3.13 -4.77 -9.29
CA THR A 40 -2.77 -6.05 -8.67
C THR A 40 -3.83 -7.12 -8.90
N SER A 41 -3.38 -8.35 -9.09
CA SER A 41 -4.23 -9.51 -9.39
C SER A 41 -4.43 -10.45 -8.19
N ALA A 42 -3.52 -10.40 -7.20
CA ALA A 42 -3.55 -11.27 -6.03
C ALA A 42 -2.69 -10.68 -4.89
N PRO A 43 -2.83 -11.18 -3.65
CA PRO A 43 -1.89 -10.88 -2.56
C PRO A 43 -0.45 -11.21 -2.95
N GLY A 44 0.50 -10.32 -2.62
CA GLY A 44 1.91 -10.41 -2.98
C GLY A 44 2.27 -9.88 -4.38
N ASP A 45 1.28 -9.52 -5.19
CA ASP A 45 1.52 -9.01 -6.54
C ASP A 45 2.16 -7.61 -6.52
N ALA A 46 1.77 -6.75 -5.58
CA ALA A 46 2.37 -5.42 -5.44
C ALA A 46 3.85 -5.51 -5.03
N GLU A 47 4.21 -6.43 -4.13
CA GLU A 47 5.59 -6.69 -3.72
C GLU A 47 6.43 -7.18 -4.90
N ARG A 48 5.93 -8.20 -5.60
CA ARG A 48 6.59 -8.77 -6.76
C ARG A 48 6.82 -7.71 -7.85
N PHE A 49 5.77 -6.96 -8.21
CA PHE A 49 5.85 -5.94 -9.24
C PHE A 49 6.86 -4.83 -8.88
N ALA A 50 6.82 -4.29 -7.65
CA ALA A 50 7.74 -3.24 -7.23
C ALA A 50 9.19 -3.72 -7.28
N LYS A 51 9.46 -4.97 -6.85
CA LYS A 51 10.79 -5.59 -6.91
C LYS A 51 11.27 -5.74 -8.35
N GLU A 52 10.49 -6.38 -9.20
CA GLU A 52 10.82 -6.60 -10.63
C GLU A 52 11.03 -5.27 -11.36
N TYR A 53 10.20 -4.27 -11.05
CA TYR A 53 10.36 -2.93 -11.62
C TYR A 53 11.71 -2.30 -11.25
N CYS A 54 12.08 -2.37 -9.98
CA CYS A 54 13.37 -1.86 -9.50
C CYS A 54 14.56 -2.60 -10.16
N GLU A 55 14.47 -3.91 -10.31
CA GLU A 55 15.51 -4.72 -10.95
C GLU A 55 15.72 -4.34 -12.43
N ILE A 56 14.63 -4.02 -13.14
CA ILE A 56 14.67 -3.75 -14.58
C ILE A 56 14.92 -2.26 -14.88
N HIS A 57 14.30 -1.36 -14.14
CA HIS A 57 14.24 0.06 -14.45
C HIS A 57 14.95 0.96 -13.44
N GLY A 58 15.38 0.40 -12.30
CA GLY A 58 15.92 1.18 -11.18
C GLY A 58 14.84 1.87 -10.36
N ALA A 59 15.24 2.91 -9.62
CA ALA A 59 14.37 3.60 -8.69
C ALA A 59 13.19 4.32 -9.36
N ALA A 60 12.03 4.20 -8.74
CA ALA A 60 10.80 4.87 -9.13
C ALA A 60 10.10 5.47 -7.90
N ARG A 61 9.15 6.36 -8.14
CA ARG A 61 8.17 6.77 -7.15
C ARG A 61 6.95 5.85 -7.26
N PHE A 62 6.82 4.91 -6.33
CA PHE A 62 5.68 4.01 -6.25
C PHE A 62 4.57 4.61 -5.40
N ILE A 63 3.36 4.71 -5.94
CA ILE A 63 2.18 5.16 -5.21
C ILE A 63 1.27 3.96 -4.95
N ALA A 64 1.23 3.51 -3.71
CA ALA A 64 0.36 2.41 -3.28
C ALA A 64 -1.09 2.89 -3.16
N CYS A 65 -1.95 2.50 -4.08
CA CYS A 65 -3.39 2.78 -4.02
C CYS A 65 -4.10 1.60 -3.35
N GLY A 66 -4.24 1.67 -2.03
CA GLY A 66 -4.75 0.55 -1.24
C GLY A 66 -4.82 0.85 0.25
N GLY A 67 -4.90 -0.19 1.07
CA GLY A 67 -4.75 -0.11 2.52
C GLY A 67 -3.32 -0.40 2.99
N ASP A 68 -3.16 -0.55 4.32
CA ASP A 68 -1.86 -0.80 4.96
C ASP A 68 -1.15 -2.05 4.41
N GLY A 69 -1.91 -3.09 4.02
CA GLY A 69 -1.37 -4.30 3.40
C GLY A 69 -0.73 -4.03 2.03
N THR A 70 -1.40 -3.26 1.17
CA THR A 70 -0.86 -2.88 -0.15
C THR A 70 0.39 -2.02 0.00
N LEU A 71 0.38 -1.06 0.95
CA LEU A 71 1.54 -0.25 1.27
C LEU A 71 2.71 -1.13 1.74
N GLY A 72 2.45 -2.08 2.64
CA GLY A 72 3.46 -3.02 3.15
C GLY A 72 4.09 -3.88 2.04
N GLU A 73 3.30 -4.36 1.08
CA GLU A 73 3.80 -5.09 -0.08
C GLU A 73 4.71 -4.20 -0.96
N VAL A 74 4.29 -2.98 -1.28
CA VAL A 74 5.09 -2.05 -2.08
C VAL A 74 6.41 -1.70 -1.38
N VAL A 75 6.37 -1.43 -0.08
CA VAL A 75 7.58 -1.17 0.73
C VAL A 75 8.51 -2.38 0.72
N SER A 76 7.98 -3.59 0.90
CA SER A 76 8.79 -4.82 0.87
C SER A 76 9.44 -5.03 -0.48
N GLY A 77 8.72 -4.83 -1.58
CA GLY A 77 9.25 -4.98 -2.93
C GLY A 77 10.31 -3.95 -3.30
N ALA A 78 10.16 -2.71 -2.85
CA ALA A 78 11.09 -1.62 -3.15
C ALA A 78 12.22 -1.46 -2.12
N SER A 79 12.22 -2.24 -1.05
CA SER A 79 13.12 -2.07 0.11
C SER A 79 14.62 -2.15 -0.21
N GLU A 80 14.98 -2.90 -1.23
CA GLU A 80 16.38 -3.06 -1.67
C GLU A 80 16.73 -2.14 -2.87
N CYS A 81 15.83 -1.25 -3.26
CA CYS A 81 16.02 -0.30 -4.33
C CYS A 81 16.45 1.06 -3.73
N PRO A 82 17.73 1.42 -3.79
CA PRO A 82 18.18 2.73 -3.33
C PRO A 82 17.42 3.84 -4.06
N ASP A 83 17.08 4.88 -3.35
CA ASP A 83 16.38 6.07 -3.87
C ASP A 83 14.93 5.84 -4.34
N ALA A 84 14.36 4.65 -4.19
CA ALA A 84 12.94 4.46 -4.40
C ALA A 84 12.13 5.33 -3.43
N GLN A 85 11.09 5.99 -3.94
CA GLN A 85 10.18 6.80 -3.15
C GLN A 85 8.82 6.09 -3.08
N ILE A 86 8.16 6.16 -1.93
CA ILE A 86 6.88 5.49 -1.75
C ILE A 86 5.87 6.50 -1.24
N GLY A 87 4.77 6.61 -1.96
CA GLY A 87 3.59 7.35 -1.56
C GLY A 87 2.40 6.42 -1.38
N VAL A 88 1.28 6.95 -0.88
CA VAL A 88 0.08 6.16 -0.64
C VAL A 88 -1.18 6.96 -0.90
N ILE A 89 -2.13 6.38 -1.63
CA ILE A 89 -3.52 6.82 -1.69
C ILE A 89 -4.32 5.84 -0.82
N PRO A 90 -4.83 6.30 0.34
CA PRO A 90 -5.44 5.43 1.33
C PRO A 90 -6.85 5.01 0.91
N LEU A 91 -7.02 3.75 0.50
CA LEU A 91 -8.31 3.18 0.12
C LEU A 91 -8.80 2.10 1.11
N GLY A 92 -7.98 1.76 2.10
CA GLY A 92 -8.29 0.74 3.10
C GLY A 92 -9.18 1.26 4.24
N THR A 93 -9.54 0.35 5.15
CA THR A 93 -10.34 0.69 6.34
C THR A 93 -9.49 1.30 7.46
N GLY A 94 -8.27 0.81 7.66
CA GLY A 94 -7.34 1.28 8.70
C GLY A 94 -6.61 2.55 8.26
N ASN A 95 -5.73 2.39 7.28
CA ASN A 95 -4.84 3.43 6.75
C ASN A 95 -4.01 4.07 7.86
N ASP A 96 -3.48 3.22 8.74
CA ASP A 96 -2.82 3.66 9.99
C ASP A 96 -1.55 4.45 9.70
N PHE A 97 -0.83 4.12 8.63
CA PHE A 97 0.34 4.90 8.20
C PHE A 97 -0.04 6.36 7.94
N CYS A 98 -1.10 6.61 7.17
CA CYS A 98 -1.52 7.97 6.84
C CYS A 98 -1.96 8.77 8.07
N ARG A 99 -2.56 8.12 9.06
CA ARG A 99 -2.99 8.76 10.31
C ARG A 99 -1.84 9.31 11.12
N ASN A 100 -0.66 8.68 11.06
CA ASN A 100 0.52 9.16 11.76
C ASN A 100 1.06 10.48 11.18
N PHE A 101 0.71 10.78 9.93
CA PHE A 101 1.13 11.99 9.21
C PHE A 101 -0.02 12.95 8.89
N ALA A 102 -1.16 12.82 9.58
CA ALA A 102 -2.38 13.58 9.29
C ALA A 102 -2.21 15.12 9.32
N GLN A 103 -1.17 15.62 9.97
CA GLN A 103 -0.83 17.04 9.96
C GLN A 103 0.05 17.46 8.76
N GLY A 104 0.48 16.52 7.93
CA GLY A 104 1.50 16.72 6.88
C GLY A 104 0.97 16.80 5.45
N GLY A 105 -0.32 16.60 5.19
CA GLY A 105 -0.83 16.70 3.83
C GLY A 105 -2.07 15.85 3.51
N ASP A 106 -2.62 16.07 2.33
CA ASP A 106 -3.73 15.31 1.79
C ASP A 106 -3.23 14.08 1.00
N PHE A 107 -3.17 12.94 1.66
CA PHE A 107 -2.79 11.68 1.02
C PHE A 107 -3.74 11.24 -0.10
N SER A 108 -4.96 11.77 -0.15
CA SER A 108 -5.92 11.45 -1.22
C SER A 108 -5.67 12.27 -2.50
N SER A 109 -4.84 13.30 -2.43
CA SER A 109 -4.51 14.14 -3.57
C SER A 109 -3.49 13.46 -4.49
N ILE A 110 -3.93 13.07 -5.69
CA ILE A 110 -3.07 12.46 -6.71
C ILE A 110 -1.94 13.41 -7.11
N ALA A 111 -2.24 14.70 -7.28
CA ALA A 111 -1.22 15.70 -7.61
C ALA A 111 -0.14 15.79 -6.52
N ALA A 112 -0.54 15.83 -5.25
CA ALA A 112 0.41 15.86 -4.14
C ALA A 112 1.28 14.59 -4.09
N GLN A 113 0.75 13.42 -4.46
CA GLN A 113 1.53 12.18 -4.54
C GLN A 113 2.54 12.19 -5.70
N ILE A 114 2.22 12.85 -6.80
CA ILE A 114 3.13 12.97 -7.95
C ILE A 114 4.25 14.00 -7.66
N GLU A 115 3.89 15.19 -7.18
CA GLU A 115 4.80 16.33 -7.05
C GLU A 115 5.43 16.50 -5.65
N GLY A 116 4.86 15.83 -4.64
CA GLY A 116 5.27 16.01 -3.24
C GLY A 116 6.74 15.68 -3.00
N GLU A 117 7.33 16.38 -2.04
CA GLU A 117 8.68 16.08 -1.56
C GLU A 117 8.69 14.79 -0.74
N SER A 118 9.74 13.97 -0.92
CA SER A 118 9.93 12.76 -0.13
C SER A 118 10.74 13.05 1.12
N THR A 119 10.41 12.38 2.20
CA THR A 119 11.19 12.38 3.45
C THR A 119 11.61 10.97 3.81
N LYS A 120 12.70 10.84 4.55
CA LYS A 120 13.16 9.53 5.03
C LYS A 120 12.22 9.04 6.12
N CYS A 121 11.88 7.76 6.04
CA CYS A 121 11.08 7.07 7.03
C CYS A 121 11.78 5.76 7.42
N ASP A 122 11.82 5.48 8.71
CA ASP A 122 12.33 4.20 9.21
C ASP A 122 11.32 3.08 8.94
N VAL A 123 11.84 1.90 8.66
CA VAL A 123 11.05 0.69 8.46
C VAL A 123 11.54 -0.43 9.37
N ILE A 124 10.63 -1.29 9.83
CA ILE A 124 10.96 -2.47 10.63
C ILE A 124 11.21 -3.63 9.66
N ARG A 125 12.45 -4.10 9.58
CA ARG A 125 12.74 -5.35 8.88
C ARG A 125 12.47 -6.53 9.81
N TYR A 126 11.69 -7.50 9.34
CA TYR A 126 11.43 -8.73 10.08
C TYR A 126 11.87 -9.96 9.29
N CYS A 127 12.25 -11.01 10.02
CA CYS A 127 12.50 -12.33 9.49
C CYS A 127 11.68 -13.34 10.30
N THR A 128 10.97 -14.20 9.61
CA THR A 128 10.14 -15.24 10.23
C THR A 128 10.23 -16.53 9.45
N THR A 129 9.87 -17.64 10.09
CA THR A 129 9.75 -18.95 9.42
C THR A 129 8.28 -19.27 9.25
N LEU A 130 7.80 -19.32 8.02
CA LEU A 130 6.44 -19.70 7.70
C LEU A 130 6.44 -21.00 6.88
N ASN A 131 5.76 -22.03 7.37
CA ASN A 131 5.73 -23.36 6.73
C ASN A 131 7.13 -23.94 6.43
N GLY A 132 8.09 -23.75 7.36
CA GLY A 132 9.46 -24.22 7.22
C GLY A 132 10.34 -23.43 6.25
N LYS A 133 9.84 -22.30 5.72
CA LYS A 133 10.60 -21.40 4.85
C LYS A 133 10.82 -20.06 5.54
N GLU A 134 12.04 -19.55 5.45
CA GLU A 134 12.31 -18.19 5.89
C GLU A 134 11.58 -17.18 4.99
N LYS A 135 10.94 -16.21 5.62
CA LYS A 135 10.33 -15.06 4.98
C LYS A 135 10.86 -13.79 5.62
N THR A 136 11.44 -12.93 4.82
CA THR A 136 11.81 -11.56 5.21
C THR A 136 10.79 -10.60 4.61
N GLY A 137 10.46 -9.55 5.36
CA GLY A 137 9.59 -8.48 4.88
C GLY A 137 9.85 -7.21 5.67
N TYR A 138 9.11 -6.16 5.33
CA TYR A 138 9.23 -4.84 5.94
C TYR A 138 7.88 -4.34 6.42
N CYS A 139 7.87 -3.65 7.54
CA CYS A 139 6.68 -3.05 8.13
C CYS A 139 6.92 -1.56 8.36
N VAL A 140 5.98 -0.73 7.95
CA VAL A 140 6.06 0.75 8.07
C VAL A 140 5.28 1.31 9.25
N ASN A 141 4.47 0.47 9.92
CA ASN A 141 3.66 0.90 11.06
C ASN A 141 4.09 0.20 12.34
N MET A 142 3.40 -0.89 12.70
CA MET A 142 3.65 -1.65 13.91
C MET A 142 3.62 -3.15 13.62
N PHE A 143 4.32 -3.88 14.47
CA PHE A 143 4.34 -5.33 14.47
C PHE A 143 3.67 -5.82 15.76
N ASN A 144 2.52 -6.45 15.64
CA ASN A 144 1.79 -6.99 16.77
C ASN A 144 2.08 -8.47 16.94
N ILE A 145 2.35 -8.90 18.19
CA ILE A 145 2.60 -10.30 18.55
C ILE A 145 1.68 -10.64 19.74
N GLY A 146 0.99 -11.77 19.65
CA GLY A 146 0.17 -12.29 20.74
C GLY A 146 -1.30 -11.86 20.64
N PHE A 147 -1.85 -11.20 21.65
CA PHE A 147 -3.29 -10.94 21.78
C PHE A 147 -3.89 -10.22 20.56
N ASP A 148 -3.25 -9.16 20.11
CA ASP A 148 -3.74 -8.36 18.97
C ASP A 148 -3.78 -9.16 17.66
N CYS A 149 -2.83 -10.10 17.47
CA CYS A 149 -2.86 -11.01 16.31
C CYS A 149 -4.09 -11.92 16.36
N ASN A 150 -4.44 -12.46 17.55
CA ASN A 150 -5.61 -13.29 17.69
C ASN A 150 -6.90 -12.50 17.41
N VAL A 151 -6.99 -11.25 17.87
CA VAL A 151 -8.12 -10.36 17.56
C VAL A 151 -8.20 -10.08 16.05
N ALA A 152 -7.07 -9.84 15.39
CA ALA A 152 -7.03 -9.61 13.94
C ALA A 152 -7.50 -10.84 13.16
N ASP A 153 -7.05 -12.05 13.54
CA ASP A 153 -7.47 -13.31 12.90
C ASP A 153 -8.95 -13.57 13.10
N MET A 154 -9.47 -13.37 14.32
CA MET A 154 -10.90 -13.48 14.60
C MET A 154 -11.71 -12.49 13.75
N THR A 155 -11.26 -11.24 13.68
CA THR A 155 -11.90 -10.20 12.88
C THR A 155 -11.91 -10.55 11.39
N ALA A 156 -10.80 -11.06 10.85
CA ALA A 156 -10.71 -11.49 9.46
C ALA A 156 -11.67 -12.65 9.15
N SER A 157 -11.84 -13.57 10.09
CA SER A 157 -12.80 -14.67 9.97
C SER A 157 -14.25 -14.19 10.04
N MET A 158 -14.56 -13.20 10.87
CA MET A 158 -15.89 -12.61 11.02
C MET A 158 -16.30 -11.78 9.80
N LYS A 159 -15.39 -11.04 9.18
CA LYS A 159 -15.64 -10.27 7.94
C LYS A 159 -16.08 -11.14 6.76
N LYS A 160 -15.81 -12.45 6.80
CA LYS A 160 -16.29 -13.42 5.79
C LYS A 160 -17.76 -13.80 5.98
N LYS A 161 -18.40 -13.43 7.11
CA LYS A 161 -19.81 -13.72 7.37
C LYS A 161 -20.70 -12.62 6.77
N PRO A 162 -21.84 -12.98 6.13
CA PRO A 162 -22.81 -11.99 5.67
C PRO A 162 -23.28 -11.16 6.88
N PHE A 163 -23.44 -9.85 6.67
CA PHE A 163 -23.89 -8.85 7.65
C PHE A 163 -22.84 -8.30 8.65
N ILE A 164 -21.57 -8.72 8.60
CA ILE A 164 -20.51 -8.15 9.45
C ILE A 164 -19.49 -7.46 8.55
N SER A 165 -19.39 -6.13 8.62
CA SER A 165 -18.45 -5.36 7.82
C SER A 165 -17.79 -4.23 8.61
N GLY A 166 -16.62 -3.81 8.18
CA GLY A 166 -15.91 -2.64 8.70
C GLY A 166 -15.58 -2.73 10.20
N SER A 167 -15.76 -1.63 10.90
CA SER A 167 -15.41 -1.49 12.32
C SER A 167 -16.22 -2.37 13.26
N LEU A 168 -17.40 -2.86 12.83
CA LEU A 168 -18.26 -3.72 13.67
C LEU A 168 -17.59 -5.07 13.98
N ALA A 169 -16.74 -5.56 13.07
CA ALA A 169 -16.02 -6.82 13.27
C ALA A 169 -14.95 -6.76 14.39
N TYR A 170 -14.57 -5.56 14.82
CA TYR A 170 -13.64 -5.36 15.94
C TYR A 170 -14.34 -5.21 17.31
N LEU A 171 -15.66 -5.01 17.30
CA LEU A 171 -16.46 -4.80 18.52
C LEU A 171 -17.14 -6.08 19.01
N LEU A 172 -17.16 -7.15 18.24
CA LEU A 172 -17.73 -8.46 18.54
C LEU A 172 -16.67 -9.50 18.87
#